data_63f7a00ee73aca28ffb0c6918527c958
#
_entry.id   63f7a00ee73aca28ffb0c6918527c958
#
_cell.length_a   1.000
_cell.length_b   1.000
_cell.length_c   1.000
_cell.angle_alpha   90.00
_cell.angle_beta   90.00
_cell.angle_gamma   90.00
#
_symmetry.space_group_name_H-M   'P 1'
#
loop_
_entity.id
_entity.type
_entity.pdbx_description
1 polymer ?
#
loop_
_entity_poly.entity_id
_entity_poly.type
_entity_poly.pdbx_seq_one_letter_code
_entity_poly.pdbx_strand_id
1 'polypeptide(L)'
;RRPSTLDPEALGFMCGLEIHQQLSTGKLHSRMPSKLFDIGIDEIPTDWQRRERRLRASQGESGRIDVAARFEAKRKRSFVYVQSPNSGLIELDEAPPLSHDKEAVDAALTISAMMNAKPLPYLQAMRKTVVDGSNTSGFQRTTLISTKGSIETPAGSVGIDVICLEEDSARKLDTQSTNSGEVVIYTLDRLGVPLIEIATAPDVKTPEHAKETALALGMLLRDTRMVRRGLGSIRQDLNVSLACGDRVEIKGCQDLDWIPQIIRLEMARQIHMFLLANELREEAGLPPLPSDRRDDNKPIENRVSRAAISRIPMVLHDVTNQFTNSHSTMIERSLASGSSVIATILPGFSGR
;
A
#
# COMPACT_ATOMS: atom_id res chain seq x y z
N ARG A 1 10.11 25.77 7.83
CA ARG A 1 9.26 26.00 9.05
C ARG A 1 9.21 24.70 9.85
N ARG A 2 9.10 24.78 11.18
CA ARG A 2 8.98 23.58 12.00
C ARG A 2 7.63 22.89 11.75
N PRO A 3 7.55 21.56 11.65
CA PRO A 3 6.30 20.83 11.38
C PRO A 3 5.16 21.16 12.35
N SER A 4 5.48 21.48 13.61
CA SER A 4 4.51 21.84 14.64
C SER A 4 3.85 23.22 14.46
N THR A 5 4.35 24.06 13.52
CA THR A 5 3.82 25.41 13.27
C THR A 5 3.00 25.51 12.00
N LEU A 6 2.72 24.37 11.34
CA LEU A 6 1.94 24.32 10.12
C LEU A 6 0.45 24.31 10.46
N ASP A 7 -0.31 25.22 9.88
CA ASP A 7 -1.76 25.29 10.00
C ASP A 7 -2.42 24.43 8.91
N PRO A 8 -3.09 23.33 9.28
CA PRO A 8 -3.72 22.43 8.31
C PRO A 8 -4.77 23.11 7.43
N GLU A 9 -5.62 23.96 8.02
CA GLU A 9 -6.70 24.65 7.30
C GLU A 9 -6.15 25.63 6.27
N ALA A 10 -5.21 26.48 6.69
CA ALA A 10 -4.57 27.45 5.78
C ALA A 10 -3.80 26.81 4.64
N LEU A 11 -3.37 25.54 4.78
CA LEU A 11 -2.64 24.78 3.77
C LEU A 11 -3.55 23.92 2.88
N GLY A 12 -4.86 23.96 3.11
CA GLY A 12 -5.80 23.11 2.40
C GLY A 12 -5.55 21.62 2.65
N PHE A 13 -5.26 21.26 3.89
CA PHE A 13 -5.01 19.88 4.30
C PHE A 13 -6.23 18.99 4.05
N MET A 14 -5.99 17.83 3.49
CA MET A 14 -6.97 16.76 3.33
C MET A 14 -6.32 15.45 3.75
N CYS A 15 -7.02 14.68 4.56
CA CYS A 15 -6.55 13.37 4.98
C CYS A 15 -7.72 12.39 5.08
N GLY A 16 -7.47 11.17 4.61
CA GLY A 16 -8.33 10.01 4.79
C GLY A 16 -7.53 8.82 5.27
N LEU A 17 -8.21 7.83 5.80
CA LEU A 17 -7.65 6.58 6.29
C LEU A 17 -8.16 5.41 5.45
N GLU A 18 -7.30 4.41 5.27
CA GLU A 18 -7.66 3.11 4.73
C GLU A 18 -7.28 2.05 5.75
N ILE A 19 -8.24 1.27 6.21
CA ILE A 19 -8.05 0.26 7.26
C ILE A 19 -8.39 -1.11 6.69
N HIS A 20 -7.47 -2.06 6.87
CA HIS A 20 -7.67 -3.47 6.56
C HIS A 20 -7.65 -4.27 7.85
N GLN A 21 -8.74 -4.92 8.17
CA GLN A 21 -8.88 -5.73 9.38
C GLN A 21 -9.28 -7.16 9.04
N GLN A 22 -8.52 -8.15 9.51
CA GLN A 22 -8.89 -9.56 9.37
C GLN A 22 -10.11 -9.91 10.20
N LEU A 23 -11.04 -10.69 9.60
CA LEU A 23 -12.21 -11.22 10.29
C LEU A 23 -11.89 -12.57 10.97
N SER A 24 -12.61 -12.88 12.03
CA SER A 24 -12.50 -14.16 12.79
C SER A 24 -13.46 -15.22 12.24
N THR A 25 -13.55 -15.36 10.92
CA THR A 25 -14.43 -16.31 10.22
C THR A 25 -13.62 -17.36 9.48
N GLY A 26 -14.24 -18.24 8.71
CA GLY A 26 -13.59 -19.11 7.74
C GLY A 26 -12.92 -18.32 6.62
N LYS A 27 -12.24 -19.00 5.69
CA LYS A 27 -11.69 -18.35 4.49
C LYS A 27 -12.81 -17.90 3.54
N LEU A 28 -12.64 -16.78 2.85
CA LEU A 28 -13.69 -16.09 2.12
C LEU A 28 -14.29 -16.91 0.97
N HIS A 29 -13.47 -17.57 0.18
CA HIS A 29 -13.88 -18.32 -1.02
C HIS A 29 -13.47 -19.80 -0.99
N SER A 30 -13.13 -20.32 0.18
CA SER A 30 -12.70 -21.69 0.41
C SER A 30 -13.39 -22.24 1.67
N ARG A 31 -13.38 -23.55 1.87
CA ARG A 31 -13.86 -24.17 3.11
C ARG A 31 -12.72 -24.58 4.04
N MET A 32 -11.51 -24.12 3.72
CA MET A 32 -10.35 -24.37 4.56
C MET A 32 -10.41 -23.52 5.84
N PRO A 33 -9.87 -24.03 6.95
CA PRO A 33 -9.76 -23.26 8.18
C PRO A 33 -8.91 -21.99 7.96
N SER A 34 -9.26 -20.90 8.62
CA SER A 34 -8.53 -19.63 8.54
C SER A 34 -7.46 -19.47 9.63
N LYS A 35 -7.00 -20.57 10.24
CA LYS A 35 -5.92 -20.56 11.23
C LYS A 35 -4.63 -20.07 10.59
N LEU A 36 -3.91 -19.17 11.27
CA LEU A 36 -2.60 -18.73 10.85
C LEU A 36 -1.52 -19.54 11.58
N PHE A 37 -0.47 -19.89 10.84
CA PHE A 37 0.74 -20.49 11.38
C PHE A 37 1.84 -19.42 11.39
N ASP A 38 2.15 -18.91 12.56
CA ASP A 38 3.17 -17.86 12.71
C ASP A 38 4.58 -18.50 12.81
N ILE A 39 5.00 -19.12 11.70
CA ILE A 39 6.29 -19.83 11.59
C ILE A 39 7.22 -19.12 10.60
N GLY A 40 8.51 -19.17 10.88
CA GLY A 40 9.58 -18.73 9.99
C GLY A 40 9.88 -19.74 8.88
N ILE A 41 10.75 -19.36 7.94
CA ILE A 41 11.14 -20.25 6.84
C ILE A 41 11.85 -21.52 7.32
N ASP A 42 12.63 -21.42 8.37
CA ASP A 42 13.40 -22.52 8.95
C ASP A 42 12.54 -23.48 9.80
N GLU A 43 11.32 -23.05 10.14
CA GLU A 43 10.37 -23.80 10.95
C GLU A 43 9.32 -24.53 10.11
N ILE A 44 9.40 -24.42 8.78
CA ILE A 44 8.44 -25.06 7.88
C ILE A 44 8.58 -26.58 7.98
N PRO A 45 7.51 -27.30 8.35
CA PRO A 45 7.51 -28.77 8.37
C PRO A 45 7.91 -29.38 7.02
N THR A 46 8.69 -30.43 7.03
CA THR A 46 9.23 -31.08 5.83
C THR A 46 8.15 -31.74 4.95
N ASP A 47 7.02 -32.06 5.53
CA ASP A 47 5.84 -32.65 4.87
C ASP A 47 4.95 -31.60 4.15
N TRP A 48 5.19 -30.31 4.38
CA TRP A 48 4.46 -29.28 3.66
C TRP A 48 4.96 -29.18 2.23
N GLN A 49 4.03 -29.33 1.28
CA GLN A 49 4.36 -29.29 -0.14
C GLN A 49 4.79 -27.89 -0.58
N ARG A 50 5.73 -27.85 -1.51
CA ARG A 50 6.19 -26.61 -2.15
C ARG A 50 5.88 -26.65 -3.64
N ARG A 51 5.31 -25.58 -4.16
CA ARG A 51 4.95 -25.41 -5.58
C ARG A 51 5.69 -24.21 -6.13
N GLU A 52 6.47 -24.38 -7.18
CA GLU A 52 7.13 -23.28 -7.87
C GLU A 52 6.29 -22.82 -9.04
N ARG A 53 6.15 -21.51 -9.19
CA ARG A 53 5.45 -20.86 -10.30
C ARG A 53 6.22 -19.64 -10.79
N ARG A 54 6.02 -19.29 -12.07
CA ARG A 54 6.52 -18.07 -12.69
C ARG A 54 5.36 -17.26 -13.21
N LEU A 55 5.43 -15.93 -13.00
CA LEU A 55 4.44 -15.02 -13.56
C LEU A 55 4.49 -15.07 -15.09
N ARG A 56 3.35 -15.32 -15.73
CA ARG A 56 3.13 -15.13 -17.15
C ARG A 56 2.24 -13.93 -17.34
N ALA A 57 2.83 -12.82 -17.80
CA ALA A 57 2.06 -11.63 -18.14
C ALA A 57 1.18 -11.95 -19.36
N SER A 58 -0.13 -12.05 -19.14
CA SER A 58 -1.12 -12.30 -20.22
C SER A 58 -1.71 -10.97 -20.71
N GLN A 59 -2.21 -10.99 -21.95
CA GLN A 59 -2.96 -9.89 -22.52
C GLN A 59 -4.36 -9.83 -21.89
N GLY A 60 -4.79 -8.65 -21.50
CA GLY A 60 -6.17 -8.39 -21.09
C GLY A 60 -7.12 -8.35 -22.30
N GLU A 61 -8.40 -8.11 -22.06
CA GLU A 61 -9.45 -8.01 -23.09
C GLU A 61 -9.15 -6.94 -24.15
N SER A 62 -8.42 -5.88 -23.77
CA SER A 62 -7.96 -4.82 -24.70
C SER A 62 -6.79 -5.22 -25.59
N GLY A 63 -6.29 -6.46 -25.50
CA GLY A 63 -5.09 -6.93 -26.19
C GLY A 63 -3.78 -6.33 -25.64
N ARG A 64 -3.83 -5.61 -24.55
CA ARG A 64 -2.65 -5.00 -23.92
C ARG A 64 -2.26 -5.76 -22.66
N ILE A 65 -0.95 -5.86 -22.43
CA ILE A 65 -0.41 -6.37 -21.16
C ILE A 65 -0.35 -5.21 -20.17
N ASP A 66 -0.84 -5.44 -18.96
CA ASP A 66 -0.72 -4.50 -17.86
C ASP A 66 0.74 -4.06 -17.64
N VAL A 67 0.94 -2.76 -17.37
CA VAL A 67 2.29 -2.16 -17.28
C VAL A 67 3.08 -2.75 -16.11
N ALA A 68 2.43 -2.95 -14.95
CA ALA A 68 3.06 -3.53 -13.76
C ALA A 68 3.39 -5.01 -13.99
N ALA A 69 2.48 -5.78 -14.63
CA ALA A 69 2.72 -7.17 -14.98
C ALA A 69 3.89 -7.33 -15.97
N ARG A 70 4.01 -6.40 -16.94
CA ARG A 70 5.14 -6.37 -17.89
C ARG A 70 6.46 -6.05 -17.19
N PHE A 71 6.44 -5.12 -16.25
CA PHE A 71 7.62 -4.76 -15.47
C PHE A 71 8.05 -5.92 -14.59
N GLU A 72 7.13 -6.55 -13.86
CA GLU A 72 7.43 -7.68 -13.00
C GLU A 72 7.96 -8.89 -13.78
N ALA A 73 7.41 -9.18 -14.96
CA ALA A 73 7.91 -10.25 -15.83
C ALA A 73 9.38 -10.07 -16.24
N LYS A 74 9.87 -8.81 -16.34
CA LYS A 74 11.29 -8.51 -16.63
C LYS A 74 12.22 -8.80 -15.46
N ARG A 75 11.72 -8.85 -14.23
CA ARG A 75 12.53 -9.06 -13.02
C ARG A 75 13.06 -10.49 -12.85
N LYS A 76 12.67 -11.42 -13.71
CA LYS A 76 13.07 -12.84 -13.67
C LYS A 76 12.83 -13.46 -12.29
N ARG A 77 11.66 -13.18 -11.70
CA ARG A 77 11.25 -13.77 -10.43
C ARG A 77 10.55 -15.10 -10.63
N SER A 78 10.81 -16.04 -9.72
CA SER A 78 9.94 -17.19 -9.48
C SER A 78 9.35 -17.11 -8.06
N PHE A 79 8.21 -17.77 -7.89
CA PHE A 79 7.47 -17.79 -6.63
C PHE A 79 7.36 -19.23 -6.15
N VAL A 80 7.73 -19.46 -4.90
CA VAL A 80 7.55 -20.76 -4.23
C VAL A 80 6.43 -20.61 -3.22
N TYR A 81 5.38 -21.40 -3.39
CA TYR A 81 4.24 -21.45 -2.49
C TYR A 81 4.34 -22.67 -1.58
N VAL A 82 4.39 -22.42 -0.29
CA VAL A 82 4.37 -23.44 0.76
C VAL A 82 2.91 -23.69 1.13
N GLN A 83 2.45 -24.90 0.84
CA GLN A 83 1.09 -25.33 1.12
C GLN A 83 0.97 -25.83 2.56
N SER A 84 0.34 -25.03 3.41
CA SER A 84 0.01 -25.36 4.78
C SER A 84 -1.23 -26.29 4.87
N PRO A 85 -1.45 -26.97 6.01
CA PRO A 85 -2.61 -27.86 6.17
C PRO A 85 -3.99 -27.20 5.97
N ASN A 86 -4.05 -25.87 6.08
CA ASN A 86 -5.26 -25.07 5.83
C ASN A 86 -5.27 -24.41 4.43
N SER A 87 -4.54 -24.98 3.48
CA SER A 87 -4.49 -24.52 2.08
C SER A 87 -4.89 -25.67 1.16
N GLY A 88 -5.88 -25.46 0.33
CA GLY A 88 -6.39 -26.42 -0.62
C GLY A 88 -6.14 -26.01 -2.08
N LEU A 89 -6.89 -26.61 -2.99
CA LEU A 89 -6.79 -26.34 -4.43
C LEU A 89 -7.22 -24.92 -4.80
N ILE A 90 -8.10 -24.30 -4.02
CA ILE A 90 -8.56 -22.92 -4.26
C ILE A 90 -7.41 -21.94 -3.98
N GLU A 91 -6.70 -22.12 -2.87
CA GLU A 91 -5.53 -21.31 -2.52
C GLU A 91 -4.38 -21.52 -3.51
N LEU A 92 -4.31 -22.67 -4.16
CA LEU A 92 -3.36 -22.95 -5.24
C LEU A 92 -3.81 -22.46 -6.62
N ASP A 93 -5.01 -21.87 -6.74
CA ASP A 93 -5.63 -21.51 -8.02
C ASP A 93 -5.78 -22.72 -8.97
N GLU A 94 -6.06 -23.90 -8.41
CA GLU A 94 -6.26 -25.17 -9.11
C GLU A 94 -7.72 -25.65 -9.06
N ALA A 95 -8.59 -24.91 -8.35
CA ALA A 95 -10.04 -25.11 -8.31
C ALA A 95 -10.76 -23.76 -8.34
N PRO A 96 -11.98 -23.70 -8.89
CA PRO A 96 -12.79 -22.50 -8.89
C PRO A 96 -13.16 -22.08 -7.47
N PRO A 97 -13.23 -20.74 -7.19
CA PRO A 97 -13.62 -20.24 -5.88
C PRO A 97 -15.07 -20.61 -5.55
N LEU A 98 -15.35 -20.80 -4.28
CA LEU A 98 -16.72 -20.94 -3.77
C LEU A 98 -17.36 -19.55 -3.61
N SER A 99 -18.69 -19.55 -3.35
CA SER A 99 -19.40 -18.35 -2.92
C SER A 99 -18.77 -17.75 -1.66
N HIS A 100 -19.00 -16.47 -1.41
CA HIS A 100 -18.55 -15.80 -0.19
C HIS A 100 -18.91 -16.59 1.07
N ASP A 101 -18.01 -16.61 2.02
CA ASP A 101 -18.30 -17.15 3.36
C ASP A 101 -19.41 -16.32 4.01
N LYS A 102 -20.45 -17.02 4.48
CA LYS A 102 -21.65 -16.35 5.01
C LYS A 102 -21.34 -15.53 6.27
N GLU A 103 -20.52 -16.09 7.16
CA GLU A 103 -20.15 -15.39 8.41
C GLU A 103 -19.35 -14.14 8.12
N ALA A 104 -18.46 -14.17 7.11
CA ALA A 104 -17.70 -13.00 6.68
C ALA A 104 -18.60 -11.91 6.09
N VAL A 105 -19.63 -12.29 5.30
CA VAL A 105 -20.61 -11.33 4.78
C VAL A 105 -21.45 -10.75 5.92
N ASP A 106 -21.93 -11.57 6.85
CA ASP A 106 -22.71 -11.13 8.01
C ASP A 106 -21.88 -10.15 8.89
N ALA A 107 -20.60 -10.42 9.09
CA ALA A 107 -19.68 -9.51 9.79
C ALA A 107 -19.53 -8.19 9.06
N ALA A 108 -19.32 -8.21 7.74
CA ALA A 108 -19.18 -7.01 6.92
C ALA A 108 -20.47 -6.16 6.93
N LEU A 109 -21.64 -6.78 6.87
CA LEU A 109 -22.94 -6.09 6.97
C LEU A 109 -23.17 -5.51 8.37
N THR A 110 -22.76 -6.22 9.42
CA THR A 110 -22.83 -5.71 10.79
C THR A 110 -21.97 -4.45 10.96
N ILE A 111 -20.72 -4.49 10.47
CA ILE A 111 -19.82 -3.33 10.48
C ILE A 111 -20.43 -2.18 9.67
N SER A 112 -21.00 -2.48 8.50
CA SER A 112 -21.67 -1.48 7.66
C SER A 112 -22.84 -0.82 8.39
N ALA A 113 -23.66 -1.59 9.09
CA ALA A 113 -24.79 -1.07 9.88
C ALA A 113 -24.31 -0.18 11.04
N MET A 114 -23.25 -0.57 11.74
CA MET A 114 -22.66 0.25 12.82
C MET A 114 -22.08 1.58 12.33
N MET A 115 -21.70 1.66 11.06
CA MET A 115 -21.21 2.90 10.40
C MET A 115 -22.30 3.62 9.60
N ASN A 116 -23.57 3.26 9.74
CA ASN A 116 -24.68 3.81 8.98
C ASN A 116 -24.46 3.76 7.45
N ALA A 117 -23.60 2.85 6.97
CA ALA A 117 -23.32 2.69 5.56
C ALA A 117 -24.49 2.00 4.83
N LYS A 118 -24.63 2.31 3.55
CA LYS A 118 -25.70 1.76 2.69
C LYS A 118 -25.21 0.48 2.01
N PRO A 119 -25.73 -0.71 2.37
CA PRO A 119 -25.37 -1.95 1.71
C PRO A 119 -25.78 -1.96 0.25
N LEU A 120 -24.98 -2.61 -0.59
CA LEU A 120 -25.35 -2.86 -1.97
C LEU A 120 -26.36 -4.00 -2.08
N PRO A 121 -27.32 -3.91 -3.01
CA PRO A 121 -28.34 -4.95 -3.18
C PRO A 121 -27.79 -6.22 -3.85
N TYR A 122 -26.59 -6.13 -4.44
CA TYR A 122 -25.94 -7.24 -5.13
C TYR A 122 -24.43 -7.21 -4.85
N LEU A 123 -23.89 -8.38 -4.47
CA LEU A 123 -22.47 -8.54 -4.17
C LEU A 123 -21.78 -9.27 -5.32
N GLN A 124 -20.82 -8.59 -5.94
CA GLN A 124 -20.00 -9.14 -7.00
C GLN A 124 -18.52 -9.09 -6.64
N ALA A 125 -17.84 -10.22 -6.68
CA ALA A 125 -16.39 -10.26 -6.53
C ALA A 125 -15.72 -9.68 -7.79
N MET A 126 -14.88 -8.68 -7.59
CA MET A 126 -14.02 -8.08 -8.59
C MET A 126 -12.61 -8.66 -8.50
N ARG A 127 -11.82 -8.54 -9.56
CA ARG A 127 -10.42 -8.95 -9.64
C ARG A 127 -9.50 -7.74 -9.56
N LYS A 128 -8.91 -7.51 -8.39
CA LYS A 128 -7.89 -6.46 -8.19
C LYS A 128 -6.53 -7.06 -8.54
N THR A 129 -5.94 -6.68 -9.67
CA THR A 129 -4.67 -7.25 -10.17
C THR A 129 -3.55 -7.15 -9.15
N VAL A 130 -2.85 -8.26 -8.92
CA VAL A 130 -1.69 -8.38 -8.03
C VAL A 130 -0.57 -9.10 -8.77
N VAL A 131 0.59 -8.45 -8.91
CA VAL A 131 1.69 -8.93 -9.78
C VAL A 131 2.92 -9.39 -9.01
N ASP A 132 2.96 -9.20 -7.68
CA ASP A 132 4.12 -9.52 -6.84
C ASP A 132 4.19 -11.00 -6.41
N GLY A 133 3.23 -11.81 -6.83
CA GLY A 133 3.13 -13.23 -6.49
C GLY A 133 2.40 -13.53 -5.19
N SER A 134 2.00 -12.52 -4.41
CA SER A 134 1.31 -12.72 -3.13
C SER A 134 -0.11 -13.33 -3.27
N ASN A 135 -0.68 -13.33 -4.47
CA ASN A 135 -1.90 -14.05 -4.81
C ASN A 135 -1.61 -15.03 -5.95
N THR A 136 -1.85 -16.31 -5.72
CA THR A 136 -1.58 -17.39 -6.69
C THR A 136 -2.32 -17.22 -8.00
N SER A 137 -3.53 -16.61 -7.95
CA SER A 137 -4.36 -16.30 -9.13
C SER A 137 -3.89 -15.06 -9.92
N GLY A 138 -2.94 -14.28 -9.38
CA GLY A 138 -2.53 -13.01 -9.98
C GLY A 138 -3.50 -11.84 -9.73
N PHE A 139 -4.50 -12.02 -8.89
CA PHE A 139 -5.45 -10.99 -8.46
C PHE A 139 -5.98 -11.28 -7.06
N GLN A 140 -6.42 -10.23 -6.37
CA GLN A 140 -7.13 -10.29 -5.11
C GLN A 140 -8.63 -10.17 -5.39
N ARG A 141 -9.44 -11.10 -4.87
CA ARG A 141 -10.91 -10.98 -4.95
C ARG A 141 -11.37 -9.96 -3.94
N THR A 142 -12.05 -8.92 -4.44
CA THR A 142 -12.53 -7.78 -3.66
C THR A 142 -14.01 -7.58 -3.97
N THR A 143 -14.85 -7.50 -2.94
CA THR A 143 -16.29 -7.29 -3.07
C THR A 143 -16.71 -6.03 -2.35
N LEU A 144 -17.30 -5.08 -3.06
CA LEU A 144 -17.89 -3.89 -2.45
C LEU A 144 -19.17 -4.28 -1.70
N ILE A 145 -19.20 -4.02 -0.40
CA ILE A 145 -20.31 -4.36 0.49
C ILE A 145 -21.26 -3.19 0.69
N SER A 146 -20.71 -2.01 1.01
CA SER A 146 -21.50 -0.83 1.31
C SER A 146 -20.76 0.47 1.01
N THR A 147 -21.51 1.58 0.96
CA THR A 147 -21.03 2.92 0.67
C THR A 147 -21.73 3.96 1.55
N LYS A 148 -21.20 5.17 1.58
CA LYS A 148 -21.85 6.36 2.19
C LYS A 148 -22.18 6.15 3.67
N GLY A 149 -21.23 5.63 4.43
CA GLY A 149 -21.31 5.56 5.88
C GLY A 149 -20.70 6.78 6.56
N SER A 150 -20.65 6.75 7.88
CA SER A 150 -19.98 7.75 8.69
C SER A 150 -19.54 7.16 10.04
N ILE A 151 -18.53 7.80 10.64
CA ILE A 151 -18.10 7.55 12.00
C ILE A 151 -17.98 8.87 12.75
N GLU A 152 -18.50 8.89 13.96
CA GLU A 152 -18.41 10.06 14.84
C GLU A 152 -17.12 10.01 15.66
N THR A 153 -16.46 11.16 15.77
CA THR A 153 -15.27 11.36 16.61
C THR A 153 -15.44 12.62 17.45
N PRO A 154 -14.64 12.82 18.51
CA PRO A 154 -14.68 14.06 19.30
C PRO A 154 -14.46 15.33 18.46
N ALA A 155 -13.66 15.25 17.40
CA ALA A 155 -13.36 16.37 16.51
C ALA A 155 -14.36 16.53 15.34
N GLY A 156 -15.35 15.64 15.24
CA GLY A 156 -16.41 15.70 14.21
C GLY A 156 -16.64 14.39 13.48
N SER A 157 -17.63 14.40 12.60
CA SER A 157 -17.99 13.25 11.78
C SER A 157 -17.02 13.08 10.61
N VAL A 158 -16.66 11.83 10.30
CA VAL A 158 -15.87 11.46 9.14
C VAL A 158 -16.68 10.50 8.27
N GLY A 159 -16.83 10.81 6.99
CA GLY A 159 -17.52 9.97 6.03
C GLY A 159 -16.76 8.66 5.78
N ILE A 160 -17.52 7.60 5.49
CA ILE A 160 -16.99 6.31 5.02
C ILE A 160 -17.41 6.16 3.56
N ASP A 161 -16.47 6.23 2.65
CA ASP A 161 -16.76 6.17 1.22
C ASP A 161 -17.16 4.76 0.80
N VAL A 162 -16.34 3.77 1.19
CA VAL A 162 -16.55 2.36 0.83
C VAL A 162 -16.18 1.42 1.97
N ILE A 163 -16.90 0.30 2.03
CA ILE A 163 -16.55 -0.86 2.83
C ILE A 163 -16.51 -2.06 1.89
N CYS A 164 -15.34 -2.69 1.77
CA CYS A 164 -15.12 -3.85 0.93
C CYS A 164 -14.80 -5.09 1.78
N LEU A 165 -15.11 -6.26 1.23
CA LEU A 165 -14.72 -7.56 1.75
C LEU A 165 -13.74 -8.20 0.77
N GLU A 166 -12.53 -8.48 1.22
CA GLU A 166 -11.41 -8.93 0.40
C GLU A 166 -10.81 -10.24 0.90
N GLU A 167 -10.02 -10.90 0.06
CA GLU A 167 -9.12 -11.97 0.46
C GLU A 167 -7.78 -11.41 0.93
N ASP A 168 -7.27 -11.82 2.09
CA ASP A 168 -5.88 -11.51 2.45
C ASP A 168 -4.92 -12.27 1.54
N SER A 169 -3.75 -11.67 1.29
CA SER A 169 -2.70 -12.23 0.44
C SER A 169 -1.85 -13.26 1.19
N ALA A 170 -1.13 -14.11 0.46
CA ALA A 170 -0.15 -15.01 1.03
C ALA A 170 0.93 -14.26 1.81
N ARG A 171 1.43 -14.86 2.87
CA ARG A 171 2.47 -14.28 3.72
C ARG A 171 3.85 -14.58 3.13
N LYS A 172 4.61 -13.53 2.83
CA LYS A 172 5.98 -13.68 2.38
C LYS A 172 6.86 -14.17 3.55
N LEU A 173 7.59 -15.24 3.31
CA LEU A 173 8.53 -15.81 4.27
C LEU A 173 9.97 -15.32 4.00
N ASP A 174 10.39 -15.36 2.73
CA ASP A 174 11.77 -15.06 2.36
C ASP A 174 11.88 -14.57 0.91
N THR A 175 13.04 -14.01 0.58
CA THR A 175 13.45 -13.72 -0.79
C THR A 175 14.90 -14.13 -0.96
N GLN A 176 15.14 -15.08 -1.86
CA GLN A 176 16.46 -15.66 -2.12
C GLN A 176 16.95 -15.22 -3.50
N SER A 177 18.19 -14.76 -3.56
CA SER A 177 18.85 -14.47 -4.84
C SER A 177 19.54 -15.73 -5.36
N THR A 178 19.25 -16.09 -6.61
CA THR A 178 19.85 -17.23 -7.30
C THR A 178 20.53 -16.78 -8.59
N ASN A 179 21.35 -17.64 -9.18
CA ASN A 179 21.98 -17.36 -10.48
C ASN A 179 20.96 -17.13 -11.61
N SER A 180 19.73 -17.63 -11.46
CA SER A 180 18.64 -17.49 -12.44
C SER A 180 17.66 -16.35 -12.16
N GLY A 181 17.82 -15.61 -11.07
CA GLY A 181 16.96 -14.52 -10.62
C GLY A 181 16.58 -14.60 -9.16
N GLU A 182 15.55 -13.87 -8.76
CA GLU A 182 14.99 -13.90 -7.41
C GLU A 182 13.95 -15.01 -7.25
N VAL A 183 14.00 -15.71 -6.11
CA VAL A 183 12.95 -16.63 -5.67
C VAL A 183 12.26 -16.05 -4.46
N VAL A 184 10.97 -15.76 -4.55
CA VAL A 184 10.16 -15.25 -3.42
C VAL A 184 9.35 -16.41 -2.86
N ILE A 185 9.46 -16.64 -1.56
CA ILE A 185 8.81 -17.75 -0.87
C ILE A 185 7.62 -17.23 -0.07
N TYR A 186 6.46 -17.80 -0.34
CA TYR A 186 5.19 -17.48 0.34
C TYR A 186 4.62 -18.69 1.05
N THR A 187 3.96 -18.49 2.20
CA THR A 187 3.07 -19.49 2.79
C THR A 187 1.62 -19.14 2.50
N LEU A 188 0.81 -20.17 2.19
CA LEU A 188 -0.60 -20.03 1.79
C LEU A 188 -1.58 -20.01 2.95
N ASP A 189 -1.12 -20.11 4.19
CA ASP A 189 -1.98 -20.15 5.38
C ASP A 189 -2.89 -18.92 5.49
N ARG A 190 -2.37 -17.74 5.17
CA ARG A 190 -3.10 -16.47 5.24
C ARG A 190 -3.94 -16.20 3.98
N LEU A 191 -3.55 -16.75 2.83
CA LEU A 191 -4.27 -16.51 1.58
C LEU A 191 -5.74 -16.92 1.71
N GLY A 192 -6.63 -15.99 1.38
CA GLY A 192 -8.07 -16.19 1.44
C GLY A 192 -8.72 -15.91 2.80
N VAL A 193 -7.94 -15.54 3.83
CA VAL A 193 -8.51 -15.02 5.09
C VAL A 193 -9.29 -13.74 4.78
N PRO A 194 -10.55 -13.60 5.25
CA PRO A 194 -11.32 -12.40 4.94
C PRO A 194 -10.75 -11.16 5.61
N LEU A 195 -10.62 -10.09 4.81
CA LEU A 195 -10.29 -8.74 5.24
C LEU A 195 -11.49 -7.83 5.04
N ILE A 196 -11.83 -7.02 6.03
CA ILE A 196 -12.67 -5.86 5.82
C ILE A 196 -11.77 -4.65 5.50
N GLU A 197 -11.96 -4.03 4.34
CA GLU A 197 -11.33 -2.77 3.95
C GLU A 197 -12.32 -1.65 4.16
N ILE A 198 -11.92 -0.62 4.89
CA ILE A 198 -12.72 0.59 5.14
C ILE A 198 -11.92 1.77 4.66
N ALA A 199 -12.44 2.47 3.65
CA ALA A 199 -11.87 3.73 3.18
C ALA A 199 -12.76 4.90 3.64
N THR A 200 -12.15 5.85 4.36
CA THR A 200 -12.84 7.08 4.77
C THR A 200 -12.82 8.10 3.65
N ALA A 201 -13.78 9.02 3.68
CA ALA A 201 -13.69 10.28 2.97
C ALA A 201 -12.52 11.12 3.51
N PRO A 202 -12.00 12.09 2.74
CA PRO A 202 -10.90 12.96 3.19
C PRO A 202 -11.37 14.08 4.13
N ASP A 203 -12.23 13.75 5.10
CA ASP A 203 -12.90 14.69 6.01
C ASP A 203 -12.09 15.00 7.27
N VAL A 204 -10.97 14.32 7.46
CA VAL A 204 -10.09 14.54 8.61
C VAL A 204 -9.49 15.94 8.54
N LYS A 205 -9.67 16.75 9.59
CA LYS A 205 -9.33 18.19 9.61
C LYS A 205 -7.94 18.48 10.13
N THR A 206 -7.43 17.65 11.02
CA THR A 206 -6.13 17.86 11.69
C THR A 206 -5.39 16.53 11.84
N PRO A 207 -4.07 16.56 12.06
CA PRO A 207 -3.31 15.35 12.38
C PRO A 207 -3.84 14.59 13.60
N GLU A 208 -4.33 15.31 14.63
CA GLU A 208 -4.95 14.71 15.82
C GLU A 208 -6.27 14.04 15.50
N HIS A 209 -7.10 14.66 14.68
CA HIS A 209 -8.37 14.09 14.22
C HIS A 209 -8.15 12.78 13.45
N ALA A 210 -7.04 12.63 12.72
CA ALA A 210 -6.69 11.36 12.10
C ALA A 210 -6.47 10.23 13.12
N LYS A 211 -5.76 10.53 14.22
CA LYS A 211 -5.58 9.57 15.32
C LYS A 211 -6.92 9.19 15.97
N GLU A 212 -7.77 10.18 16.26
CA GLU A 212 -9.10 9.95 16.84
C GLU A 212 -9.96 9.08 15.93
N THR A 213 -9.94 9.35 14.62
CA THR A 213 -10.65 8.56 13.62
C THR A 213 -10.16 7.12 13.57
N ALA A 214 -8.84 6.91 13.55
CA ALA A 214 -8.26 5.56 13.56
C ALA A 214 -8.63 4.79 14.85
N LEU A 215 -8.60 5.47 16.00
CA LEU A 215 -9.00 4.89 17.27
C LEU A 215 -10.49 4.50 17.28
N ALA A 216 -11.37 5.41 16.84
CA ALA A 216 -12.82 5.17 16.78
C ALA A 216 -13.16 3.97 15.86
N LEU A 217 -12.55 3.89 14.67
CA LEU A 217 -12.70 2.75 13.76
C LEU A 217 -12.21 1.44 14.40
N GLY A 218 -11.02 1.47 15.00
CA GLY A 218 -10.47 0.30 15.67
C GLY A 218 -11.30 -0.18 16.87
N MET A 219 -11.92 0.73 17.62
CA MET A 219 -12.84 0.40 18.72
C MET A 219 -14.12 -0.22 18.19
N LEU A 220 -14.78 0.40 17.21
CA LEU A 220 -15.98 -0.10 16.56
C LEU A 220 -15.77 -1.52 16.01
N LEU A 221 -14.67 -1.75 15.30
CA LEU A 221 -14.35 -3.07 14.77
C LEU A 221 -14.22 -4.13 15.88
N ARG A 222 -13.54 -3.81 16.97
CA ARG A 222 -13.36 -4.71 18.11
C ARG A 222 -14.67 -4.99 18.86
N ASP A 223 -15.58 -4.01 18.92
CA ASP A 223 -16.88 -4.14 19.60
C ASP A 223 -17.80 -5.14 18.90
N THR A 224 -17.62 -5.36 17.60
CA THR A 224 -18.33 -6.42 16.87
C THR A 224 -18.01 -7.82 17.39
N ARG A 225 -16.83 -8.04 17.97
CA ARG A 225 -16.26 -9.35 18.34
C ARG A 225 -16.07 -10.31 17.18
N MET A 226 -16.19 -9.80 15.94
CA MET A 226 -16.08 -10.60 14.70
C MET A 226 -14.72 -10.45 14.03
N VAL A 227 -13.81 -9.63 14.62
CA VAL A 227 -12.48 -9.37 14.05
C VAL A 227 -11.39 -10.09 14.84
N ARG A 228 -10.30 -10.39 14.16
CA ARG A 228 -9.08 -10.94 14.77
C ARG A 228 -8.37 -9.88 15.61
N ARG A 229 -7.65 -10.36 16.61
CA ARG A 229 -6.81 -9.56 17.49
C ARG A 229 -5.35 -9.98 17.35
N GLY A 230 -4.45 -9.10 17.74
CA GLY A 230 -3.00 -9.33 17.74
C GLY A 230 -2.28 -8.58 16.61
N LEU A 231 -0.96 -8.65 16.64
CA LEU A 231 -0.09 -7.98 15.66
C LEU A 231 -0.38 -8.48 14.25
N GLY A 232 -0.48 -7.54 13.31
CA GLY A 232 -0.72 -7.85 11.89
C GLY A 232 -2.18 -8.16 11.53
N SER A 233 -3.12 -8.25 12.50
CA SER A 233 -4.55 -8.46 12.23
C SER A 233 -5.25 -7.22 11.70
N ILE A 234 -4.73 -6.03 11.99
CA ILE A 234 -5.19 -4.75 11.46
C ILE A 234 -4.00 -4.02 10.84
N ARG A 235 -4.23 -3.39 9.71
CA ARG A 235 -3.26 -2.52 9.02
C ARG A 235 -3.97 -1.24 8.65
N GLN A 236 -3.24 -0.12 8.67
CA GLN A 236 -3.79 1.16 8.29
C GLN A 236 -2.81 1.94 7.43
N ASP A 237 -3.36 2.62 6.43
CA ASP A 237 -2.66 3.51 5.52
C ASP A 237 -3.27 4.90 5.66
N LEU A 238 -2.42 5.94 5.57
CA LEU A 238 -2.83 7.34 5.65
C LEU A 238 -2.73 7.94 4.26
N ASN A 239 -3.78 8.58 3.80
CA ASN A 239 -3.80 9.36 2.58
C ASN A 239 -3.74 10.84 2.95
N VAL A 240 -2.64 11.52 2.62
CA VAL A 240 -2.39 12.92 3.01
C VAL A 240 -2.13 13.77 1.78
N SER A 241 -2.78 14.92 1.69
CA SER A 241 -2.50 15.93 0.66
C SER A 241 -2.64 17.35 1.21
N LEU A 242 -1.89 18.27 0.61
CA LEU A 242 -2.06 19.71 0.75
C LEU A 242 -2.53 20.32 -0.57
N ALA A 243 -3.04 21.55 -0.52
CA ALA A 243 -3.47 22.26 -1.74
C ALA A 243 -2.34 22.36 -2.77
N CYS A 244 -1.11 22.61 -2.34
CA CYS A 244 0.07 22.73 -3.19
C CYS A 244 0.72 21.40 -3.59
N GLY A 245 0.25 20.28 -3.05
CA GLY A 245 0.85 18.95 -3.25
C GLY A 245 -0.08 17.95 -3.94
N ASP A 246 0.33 16.69 -3.94
CA ASP A 246 -0.44 15.57 -4.43
C ASP A 246 -0.84 14.66 -3.27
N ARG A 247 -1.84 13.79 -3.48
CA ARG A 247 -2.20 12.76 -2.51
C ARG A 247 -1.05 11.75 -2.38
N VAL A 248 -0.56 11.59 -1.17
CA VAL A 248 0.47 10.60 -0.82
C VAL A 248 -0.15 9.58 0.13
N GLU A 249 -0.01 8.32 -0.23
CA GLU A 249 -0.38 7.18 0.62
C GLU A 249 0.83 6.77 1.45
N ILE A 250 0.68 6.78 2.77
CA ILE A 250 1.69 6.39 3.74
C ILE A 250 1.30 5.05 4.33
N LYS A 251 2.06 4.01 3.99
CA LYS A 251 1.80 2.64 4.43
C LYS A 251 2.52 2.30 5.73
N GLY A 252 1.86 1.43 6.52
CA GLY A 252 2.49 0.83 7.70
C GLY A 252 2.53 1.71 8.94
N CYS A 253 1.65 2.70 9.04
CA CYS A 253 1.48 3.49 10.25
C CYS A 253 0.63 2.71 11.26
N GLN A 254 1.26 1.81 12.03
CA GLN A 254 0.56 0.89 12.95
C GLN A 254 0.30 1.50 14.33
N ASP A 255 1.18 2.36 14.80
CA ASP A 255 1.07 2.99 16.10
C ASP A 255 0.24 4.27 15.99
N LEU A 256 -0.87 4.33 16.73
CA LEU A 256 -1.78 5.47 16.72
C LEU A 256 -1.13 6.75 17.22
N ASP A 257 -0.19 6.65 18.17
CA ASP A 257 0.49 7.82 18.73
C ASP A 257 1.43 8.51 17.73
N TRP A 258 1.87 7.77 16.71
CA TRP A 258 2.74 8.30 15.66
C TRP A 258 1.97 8.96 14.52
N ILE A 259 0.68 8.68 14.37
CA ILE A 259 -0.15 9.24 13.27
C ILE A 259 -0.01 10.76 13.14
N PRO A 260 -0.19 11.55 14.22
CA PRO A 260 -0.10 13.02 14.09
C PRO A 260 1.28 13.49 13.65
N GLN A 261 2.34 12.86 14.14
CA GLN A 261 3.71 13.22 13.80
C GLN A 261 4.04 12.87 12.34
N ILE A 262 3.63 11.71 11.88
CA ILE A 262 3.82 11.26 10.48
C ILE A 262 3.11 12.22 9.53
N ILE A 263 1.86 12.58 9.82
CA ILE A 263 1.10 13.54 9.01
C ILE A 263 1.80 14.91 8.96
N ARG A 264 2.27 15.43 10.11
CA ARG A 264 2.99 16.70 10.14
C ARG A 264 4.28 16.68 9.34
N LEU A 265 5.02 15.58 9.38
CA LEU A 265 6.23 15.41 8.58
C LEU A 265 5.92 15.38 7.09
N GLU A 266 4.84 14.71 6.69
CA GLU A 266 4.41 14.69 5.29
C GLU A 266 3.91 16.07 4.83
N MET A 267 3.15 16.79 5.65
CA MET A 267 2.78 18.18 5.38
C MET A 267 4.02 19.05 5.14
N ALA A 268 5.01 18.96 6.03
CA ALA A 268 6.25 19.71 5.91
C ALA A 268 7.01 19.34 4.64
N ARG A 269 7.07 18.05 4.31
CA ARG A 269 7.72 17.56 3.08
C ARG A 269 7.06 18.15 1.83
N GLN A 270 5.73 18.12 1.73
CA GLN A 270 5.00 18.66 0.58
C GLN A 270 5.25 20.15 0.39
N ILE A 271 5.20 20.95 1.49
CA ILE A 271 5.49 22.39 1.43
C ILE A 271 6.93 22.66 1.01
N HIS A 272 7.90 21.97 1.62
CA HIS A 272 9.30 22.18 1.27
C HIS A 272 9.59 21.83 -0.19
N MET A 273 9.00 20.75 -0.71
CA MET A 273 9.12 20.38 -2.11
C MET A 273 8.47 21.42 -3.04
N PHE A 274 7.32 21.97 -2.66
CA PHE A 274 6.65 23.04 -3.41
C PHE A 274 7.50 24.33 -3.45
N LEU A 275 8.04 24.76 -2.31
CA LEU A 275 8.88 25.95 -2.22
C LEU A 275 10.17 25.77 -3.01
N LEU A 276 10.86 24.64 -2.86
CA LEU A 276 12.05 24.30 -3.61
C LEU A 276 11.80 24.26 -5.12
N ALA A 277 10.68 23.64 -5.53
CA ALA A 277 10.32 23.61 -6.94
C ALA A 277 10.10 25.01 -7.51
N ASN A 278 9.46 25.91 -6.77
CA ASN A 278 9.24 27.28 -7.21
C ASN A 278 10.54 28.10 -7.25
N GLU A 279 11.42 27.92 -6.29
CA GLU A 279 12.74 28.56 -6.29
C GLU A 279 13.56 28.13 -7.52
N LEU A 280 13.62 26.84 -7.83
CA LEU A 280 14.30 26.32 -9.02
C LEU A 280 13.65 26.80 -10.33
N ARG A 281 12.33 26.96 -10.35
CA ARG A 281 11.58 27.47 -11.50
C ARG A 281 11.88 28.95 -11.73
N GLU A 282 11.95 29.75 -10.67
CA GLU A 282 12.31 31.17 -10.74
C GLU A 282 13.74 31.34 -11.32
N GLU A 283 14.71 30.58 -10.80
CA GLU A 283 16.07 30.56 -11.33
C GLU A 283 16.15 30.15 -12.82
N ALA A 284 15.22 29.26 -13.23
CA ALA A 284 15.11 28.81 -14.61
C ALA A 284 14.29 29.76 -15.51
N GLY A 285 13.75 30.85 -14.98
CA GLY A 285 12.85 31.77 -15.70
C GLY A 285 11.52 31.15 -16.08
N LEU A 286 11.04 30.20 -15.28
CA LEU A 286 9.76 29.52 -15.47
C LEU A 286 8.69 30.09 -14.52
N PRO A 287 7.40 30.09 -14.90
CA PRO A 287 6.34 30.54 -14.02
C PRO A 287 6.24 29.64 -12.78
N PRO A 288 5.85 30.18 -11.61
CA PRO A 288 5.67 29.38 -10.40
C PRO A 288 4.57 28.32 -10.56
N LEU A 289 4.67 27.26 -9.79
CA LEU A 289 3.57 26.30 -9.64
C LEU A 289 2.40 26.98 -8.93
N PRO A 290 1.15 26.63 -9.25
CA PRO A 290 -0.02 27.15 -8.54
C PRO A 290 -0.01 26.70 -7.08
N SER A 291 -0.44 27.57 -6.17
CA SER A 291 -0.54 27.25 -4.73
C SER A 291 -1.65 26.27 -4.41
N ASP A 292 -2.69 26.19 -5.25
CA ASP A 292 -3.70 25.15 -5.22
C ASP A 292 -3.70 24.40 -6.55
N ARG A 293 -3.36 23.11 -6.50
CA ARG A 293 -3.24 22.23 -7.66
C ARG A 293 -4.47 21.37 -7.88
N ARG A 294 -5.44 21.41 -6.97
CA ARG A 294 -6.65 20.57 -7.02
C ARG A 294 -7.61 21.02 -8.09
N ASP A 295 -7.65 22.33 -8.36
CA ASP A 295 -8.48 22.93 -9.42
C ASP A 295 -7.85 22.84 -10.82
N ASP A 296 -6.57 22.49 -10.88
CA ASP A 296 -5.82 22.36 -12.13
C ASP A 296 -5.85 20.92 -12.64
N ASN A 297 -6.97 20.53 -13.27
CA ASN A 297 -7.11 19.25 -13.97
C ASN A 297 -6.16 19.11 -15.19
N LYS A 298 -5.34 20.11 -15.47
CA LYS A 298 -4.35 20.06 -16.53
C LYS A 298 -3.08 19.42 -15.99
N PRO A 299 -2.59 18.33 -16.60
CA PRO A 299 -1.28 17.80 -16.26
C PRO A 299 -0.26 18.92 -16.42
N ILE A 300 0.56 19.16 -15.36
CA ILE A 300 1.71 20.06 -15.43
C ILE A 300 2.50 19.63 -16.65
N GLU A 301 2.63 20.52 -17.63
CA GLU A 301 3.24 20.16 -18.91
C GLU A 301 4.63 19.54 -18.65
N ASN A 302 4.84 18.32 -19.12
CA ASN A 302 6.12 17.61 -19.07
C ASN A 302 7.29 18.44 -19.67
N ARG A 303 6.99 19.46 -20.46
CA ARG A 303 7.97 20.42 -21.02
C ARG A 303 8.76 21.17 -19.94
N VAL A 304 8.12 21.52 -18.81
CA VAL A 304 8.77 22.24 -17.72
C VAL A 304 9.78 21.36 -17.01
N SER A 305 9.43 20.11 -16.74
CA SER A 305 10.34 19.14 -16.15
C SER A 305 11.52 18.83 -17.07
N ARG A 306 11.31 18.72 -18.39
CA ARG A 306 12.38 18.51 -19.37
C ARG A 306 13.32 19.70 -19.47
N ALA A 307 12.79 20.92 -19.46
CA ALA A 307 13.62 22.14 -19.53
C ALA A 307 14.48 22.30 -18.26
N ALA A 308 13.95 21.94 -17.09
CA ALA A 308 14.73 21.92 -15.85
C ALA A 308 15.79 20.81 -15.85
N ILE A 309 15.42 19.59 -16.25
CA ILE A 309 16.34 18.44 -16.33
C ILE A 309 17.45 18.68 -17.36
N SER A 310 17.15 19.31 -18.50
CA SER A 310 18.16 19.59 -19.54
C SER A 310 19.26 20.59 -19.11
N ARG A 311 19.04 21.32 -18.02
CA ARG A 311 20.02 22.22 -17.42
C ARG A 311 20.91 21.60 -16.35
N ILE A 312 20.55 20.40 -15.88
CA ILE A 312 21.40 19.62 -14.97
C ILE A 312 22.49 18.98 -15.81
N PRO A 313 23.77 19.32 -15.60
CA PRO A 313 24.83 18.60 -16.29
C PRO A 313 24.82 17.16 -15.85
N MET A 314 24.36 16.27 -16.75
CA MET A 314 24.31 14.83 -16.54
C MET A 314 25.71 14.21 -16.61
N VAL A 315 26.64 14.76 -15.83
CA VAL A 315 27.96 14.16 -15.68
C VAL A 315 27.88 13.16 -14.55
N LEU A 316 28.02 11.90 -14.90
CA LEU A 316 28.05 10.79 -13.95
C LEU A 316 29.52 10.50 -13.62
N HIS A 317 29.85 10.49 -12.34
CA HIS A 317 31.15 10.14 -11.82
C HIS A 317 31.09 8.77 -11.16
N ASP A 318 31.91 7.83 -11.62
CA ASP A 318 32.08 6.58 -10.91
C ASP A 318 32.95 6.83 -9.67
N VAL A 319 32.34 6.69 -8.49
CA VAL A 319 32.97 6.90 -7.19
C VAL A 319 33.07 5.58 -6.40
N THR A 320 32.91 4.46 -7.06
CA THR A 320 32.89 3.10 -6.46
C THR A 320 34.09 2.88 -5.52
N ASN A 321 35.28 3.31 -5.92
CA ASN A 321 36.50 3.14 -5.12
C ASN A 321 36.46 3.85 -3.77
N GLN A 322 35.65 4.88 -3.61
CA GLN A 322 35.51 5.62 -2.35
C GLN A 322 34.59 4.90 -1.36
N PHE A 323 33.83 3.90 -1.83
CA PHE A 323 32.86 3.15 -1.05
C PHE A 323 33.23 1.70 -0.79
N THR A 324 34.45 1.27 -1.15
CA THR A 324 34.93 -0.10 -0.94
C THR A 324 34.98 -0.52 0.53
N ASN A 325 35.11 0.45 1.45
CA ASN A 325 35.08 0.26 2.89
C ASN A 325 33.85 0.95 3.51
N SER A 326 32.75 1.00 2.81
CA SER A 326 31.50 1.57 3.32
C SER A 326 30.98 0.69 4.46
N HIS A 327 30.56 1.30 5.58
CA HIS A 327 29.86 0.58 6.66
C HIS A 327 28.36 0.41 6.38
N SER A 328 27.93 0.65 5.14
CA SER A 328 26.55 0.46 4.71
C SER A 328 26.36 -0.93 4.11
N THR A 329 25.62 -1.79 4.79
CA THR A 329 25.31 -3.16 4.32
C THR A 329 24.63 -3.18 2.95
N MET A 330 23.89 -2.13 2.60
CA MET A 330 23.24 -1.99 1.29
C MET A 330 24.30 -1.76 0.20
N ILE A 331 25.25 -0.85 0.43
CA ILE A 331 26.33 -0.56 -0.51
C ILE A 331 27.24 -1.78 -0.67
N GLU A 332 27.66 -2.39 0.43
CA GLU A 332 28.49 -3.60 0.42
C GLU A 332 27.86 -4.73 -0.39
N ARG A 333 26.57 -5.02 -0.19
CA ARG A 333 25.85 -6.05 -0.96
C ARG A 333 25.78 -5.69 -2.45
N SER A 334 25.53 -4.41 -2.78
CA SER A 334 25.47 -3.95 -4.16
C SER A 334 26.82 -4.09 -4.86
N LEU A 335 27.91 -3.70 -4.20
CA LEU A 335 29.27 -3.86 -4.72
C LEU A 335 29.66 -5.33 -4.90
N ALA A 336 29.30 -6.19 -3.94
CA ALA A 336 29.53 -7.63 -4.04
C ALA A 336 28.77 -8.28 -5.20
N SER A 337 27.65 -7.69 -5.62
CA SER A 337 26.87 -8.11 -6.81
C SER A 337 27.38 -7.54 -8.13
N GLY A 338 28.51 -6.80 -8.13
CA GLY A 338 29.09 -6.19 -9.32
C GLY A 338 28.46 -4.87 -9.73
N SER A 339 27.70 -4.22 -8.84
CA SER A 339 27.17 -2.86 -9.05
C SER A 339 28.25 -1.80 -8.80
N SER A 340 28.05 -0.57 -9.31
CA SER A 340 28.91 0.60 -9.09
C SER A 340 28.18 1.67 -8.30
N VAL A 341 28.92 2.51 -7.60
CA VAL A 341 28.43 3.73 -6.97
C VAL A 341 28.68 4.90 -7.91
N ILE A 342 27.62 5.55 -8.34
CA ILE A 342 27.66 6.66 -9.29
C ILE A 342 27.22 7.94 -8.57
N ALA A 343 27.99 9.00 -8.70
CA ALA A 343 27.67 10.34 -8.22
C ALA A 343 27.35 11.28 -9.38
N THR A 344 26.47 12.24 -9.14
CA THR A 344 26.21 13.35 -10.05
C THR A 344 26.16 14.66 -9.27
N ILE A 345 26.47 15.75 -9.95
CA ILE A 345 26.38 17.10 -9.38
C ILE A 345 24.97 17.62 -9.68
N LEU A 346 24.28 18.11 -8.67
CA LEU A 346 23.00 18.81 -8.79
C LEU A 346 23.24 20.31 -8.53
N PRO A 347 23.43 21.13 -9.58
CA PRO A 347 23.66 22.57 -9.41
C PRO A 347 22.46 23.23 -8.71
N GLY A 348 22.75 24.18 -7.82
CA GLY A 348 21.71 24.93 -7.12
C GLY A 348 21.07 24.20 -5.93
N PHE A 349 21.46 22.97 -5.58
CA PHE A 349 20.89 22.22 -4.45
C PHE A 349 21.70 22.35 -3.14
N SER A 350 22.86 23.01 -3.19
CA SER A 350 23.67 23.22 -1.97
C SER A 350 22.91 24.09 -0.96
N GLY A 351 22.77 23.58 0.26
CA GLY A 351 22.07 24.28 1.35
C GLY A 351 20.55 24.25 1.31
N ARG A 352 19.96 23.41 0.45
CA ARG A 352 18.50 23.27 0.27
C ARG A 352 17.97 21.94 0.75
#